data_10654180b84977609b9d137d20e92f2b
#
_entry.id   10654180b84977609b9d137d20e92f2b
#
_cell.length_a   1.000
_cell.length_b   1.000
_cell.length_c   1.000
_cell.angle_alpha   90.00
_cell.angle_beta   90.00
_cell.angle_gamma   90.00
#
_symmetry.space_group_name_H-M   'P 1'
#
loop_
_entity.id
_entity.type
_entity.pdbx_description
1 polymer ?
#
loop_
_entity_poly.entity_id
_entity_poly.type
_entity_poly.pdbx_seq_one_letter_code
_entity_poly.pdbx_strand_id
1 'polypeptide(L)'
;MVYVLSDVHGRIDRFESILHQIDLNEDDRLYVLGDVIDRNAGGIELLFRLMRMPNATLLLGNHELMMRDCVVDGGNCELWLLNGGMTTLLEYFNLPTESMLLLWQYLKNLPVQVELRVGGT
;
A
#
# COMPACT_ATOMS: atom_id res chain seq x y z
N MET A 1 9.19 14.38 12.65
CA MET A 1 8.43 14.96 11.50
C MET A 1 7.43 13.94 10.98
N VAL A 2 6.25 14.40 10.59
CA VAL A 2 5.21 13.57 10.01
C VAL A 2 5.05 13.91 8.53
N TYR A 3 5.08 12.88 7.68
CA TYR A 3 4.88 13.02 6.25
C TYR A 3 3.65 12.24 5.81
N VAL A 4 2.92 12.77 4.84
CA VAL A 4 1.72 12.14 4.29
C VAL A 4 1.87 12.04 2.78
N LEU A 5 1.54 10.87 2.24
CA LEU A 5 1.69 10.55 0.83
C LEU A 5 0.45 9.81 0.34
N SER A 6 0.07 9.99 -0.93
CA SER A 6 -1.05 9.26 -1.52
C SER A 6 -0.86 9.07 -3.03
N ASP A 7 -1.70 8.22 -3.62
CA ASP A 7 -1.81 8.01 -5.08
C ASP A 7 -0.50 7.62 -5.76
N VAL A 8 0.25 6.70 -5.14
CA VAL A 8 1.51 6.21 -5.70
C VAL A 8 1.28 5.30 -6.91
N HIS A 9 0.24 4.49 -6.88
CA HIS A 9 -0.21 3.61 -7.98
C HIS A 9 0.92 2.85 -8.67
N GLY A 10 1.69 2.09 -7.88
CA GLY A 10 2.74 1.22 -8.40
C GLY A 10 4.02 1.93 -8.88
N ARG A 11 4.12 3.23 -8.71
CA ARG A 11 5.28 4.01 -9.15
C ARG A 11 6.41 3.95 -8.12
N ILE A 12 7.22 2.90 -8.17
CA ILE A 12 8.36 2.71 -7.26
C ILE A 12 9.35 3.87 -7.40
N ASP A 13 9.62 4.30 -8.63
CA ASP A 13 10.51 5.41 -8.92
C ASP A 13 10.09 6.69 -8.21
N ARG A 14 8.78 6.97 -8.24
CA ARG A 14 8.22 8.14 -7.58
C ARG A 14 8.32 8.02 -6.06
N PHE A 15 8.01 6.85 -5.52
CA PHE A 15 8.10 6.59 -4.08
C PHE A 15 9.53 6.78 -3.58
N GLU A 16 10.52 6.19 -4.26
CA GLU A 16 11.92 6.33 -3.90
C GLU A 16 12.39 7.78 -3.99
N SER A 17 11.97 8.49 -5.04
CA SER A 17 12.31 9.90 -5.21
C SER A 17 11.80 10.76 -4.05
N ILE A 18 10.55 10.51 -3.63
CA ILE A 18 9.96 11.24 -2.51
C ILE A 18 10.70 10.95 -1.20
N LEU A 19 10.97 9.67 -0.92
CA LEU A 19 11.72 9.29 0.28
C LEU A 19 13.10 9.93 0.32
N HIS A 20 13.76 10.01 -0.83
CA HIS A 20 15.06 10.66 -0.95
C HIS A 20 14.98 12.17 -0.67
N GLN A 21 13.95 12.83 -1.21
CA GLN A 21 13.75 14.27 -1.02
C GLN A 21 13.50 14.65 0.43
N ILE A 22 12.70 13.86 1.14
CA ILE A 22 12.36 14.14 2.54
C ILE A 22 13.40 13.63 3.52
N ASP A 23 14.34 12.79 3.04
CA ASP A 23 15.39 12.17 3.86
C ASP A 23 14.82 11.54 5.14
N LEU A 24 13.87 10.63 4.94
CA LEU A 24 13.13 9.99 6.02
C LEU A 24 14.07 9.23 6.96
N ASN A 25 14.02 9.56 8.25
CA ASN A 25 14.83 8.90 9.27
C ASN A 25 13.94 8.13 10.27
N GLU A 26 14.58 7.46 11.24
CA GLU A 26 13.90 6.59 12.19
C GLU A 26 12.89 7.32 13.08
N ASP A 27 13.11 8.61 13.34
CA ASP A 27 12.23 9.41 14.19
C ASP A 27 11.05 10.00 13.43
N ASP A 28 11.08 9.91 12.10
CA ASP A 28 10.01 10.41 11.26
C ASP A 28 8.90 9.38 11.15
N ARG A 29 7.69 9.83 10.85
CA ARG A 29 6.53 9.00 10.56
C ARG A 29 6.03 9.27 9.16
N LEU A 30 5.78 8.19 8.41
CA LEU A 30 5.20 8.27 7.08
C LEU A 30 3.81 7.65 7.09
N TYR A 31 2.81 8.42 6.66
CA TYR A 31 1.45 7.91 6.46
C TYR A 31 1.14 7.90 4.98
N VAL A 32 0.76 6.74 4.47
CA VAL A 32 0.35 6.58 3.08
C VAL A 32 -1.16 6.37 3.08
N LEU A 33 -1.89 7.26 2.43
CA LEU A 33 -3.35 7.30 2.52
C LEU A 33 -4.06 6.25 1.65
N GLY A 34 -3.32 5.28 1.14
CA GLY A 34 -3.84 4.25 0.26
C GLY A 34 -3.53 4.53 -1.20
N ASP A 35 -4.12 3.72 -2.08
CA ASP A 35 -3.94 3.79 -3.54
C ASP A 35 -2.48 3.66 -3.95
N VAL A 36 -1.80 2.68 -3.33
CA VAL A 36 -0.40 2.34 -3.59
C VAL A 36 -0.27 1.44 -4.81
N ILE A 37 -1.27 0.59 -5.04
CA ILE A 37 -1.30 -0.43 -6.09
C ILE A 37 -2.09 0.05 -7.31
N ASP A 38 -2.04 -0.76 -8.34
CA ASP A 38 -2.83 -0.65 -9.58
C ASP A 38 -2.31 0.40 -10.56
N ARG A 39 -2.71 0.26 -11.80
CA ARG A 39 -2.39 1.10 -12.95
C ARG A 39 -0.95 0.98 -13.46
N ASN A 40 0.02 0.84 -12.56
CA ASN A 40 1.43 0.66 -12.92
C ASN A 40 1.98 -0.59 -12.27
N ALA A 41 3.05 -1.15 -12.82
CA ALA A 41 3.77 -2.25 -12.20
C ALA A 41 4.46 -1.77 -10.93
N GLY A 42 4.64 -2.67 -9.97
CA GLY A 42 5.37 -2.35 -8.73
C GLY A 42 4.50 -2.18 -7.50
N GLY A 43 3.18 -2.28 -7.63
CA GLY A 43 2.27 -2.15 -6.48
C GLY A 43 2.53 -3.19 -5.40
N ILE A 44 2.71 -4.44 -5.77
CA ILE A 44 3.02 -5.53 -4.83
C ILE A 44 4.35 -5.27 -4.11
N GLU A 45 5.36 -4.86 -4.86
CA GLU A 45 6.67 -4.55 -4.28
C GLU A 45 6.57 -3.39 -3.28
N LEU A 46 5.77 -2.38 -3.58
CA LEU A 46 5.53 -1.25 -2.67
C LEU A 46 4.82 -1.69 -1.39
N LEU A 47 3.84 -2.60 -1.50
CA LEU A 47 3.17 -3.13 -0.31
C LEU A 47 4.17 -3.84 0.60
N PHE A 48 5.05 -4.69 0.05
CA PHE A 48 6.08 -5.34 0.84
C PHE A 48 7.11 -4.36 1.39
N ARG A 49 7.44 -3.33 0.63
CA ARG A 49 8.33 -2.27 1.08
C ARG A 49 7.75 -1.56 2.31
N LEU A 50 6.49 -1.15 2.26
CA LEU A 50 5.81 -0.50 3.38
C LEU A 50 5.67 -1.43 4.59
N MET A 51 5.40 -2.70 4.34
CA MET A 51 5.30 -3.72 5.38
C MET A 51 6.60 -3.82 6.20
N ARG A 52 7.75 -3.63 5.55
CA ARG A 52 9.07 -3.69 6.19
C ARG A 52 9.53 -2.38 6.82
N MET A 53 8.77 -1.30 6.66
CA MET A 53 9.12 0.01 7.22
C MET A 53 8.37 0.23 8.54
N PRO A 54 9.06 0.13 9.70
CA PRO A 54 8.37 0.23 11.00
C PRO A 54 7.79 1.60 11.28
N ASN A 55 8.29 2.63 10.61
CA ASN A 55 7.81 4.00 10.77
C ASN A 55 6.81 4.43 9.67
N ALA A 56 6.36 3.49 8.85
CA ALA A 56 5.36 3.75 7.82
C ALA A 56 4.04 3.06 8.16
N THR A 57 2.93 3.76 7.97
CA THR A 57 1.59 3.22 8.12
C THR A 57 0.82 3.42 6.83
N LEU A 58 0.34 2.32 6.25
CA LEU A 58 -0.54 2.37 5.09
C LEU A 58 -1.99 2.34 5.56
N LEU A 59 -2.79 3.30 5.13
CA LEU A 59 -4.23 3.30 5.34
C LEU A 59 -4.91 2.54 4.21
N LEU A 60 -6.08 1.97 4.50
CA LEU A 60 -6.87 1.23 3.52
C LEU A 60 -7.49 2.20 2.52
N GLY A 61 -6.90 2.30 1.34
CA GLY A 61 -7.48 3.08 0.24
C GLY A 61 -8.47 2.25 -0.57
N ASN A 62 -9.13 2.88 -1.53
CA ASN A 62 -10.13 2.20 -2.37
C ASN A 62 -9.52 1.02 -3.15
N HIS A 63 -8.32 1.19 -3.69
CA HIS A 63 -7.66 0.14 -4.48
C HIS A 63 -7.25 -1.04 -3.61
N GLU A 64 -6.73 -0.80 -2.40
CA GLU A 64 -6.40 -1.88 -1.48
C GLU A 64 -7.64 -2.61 -1.01
N LEU A 65 -8.76 -1.89 -0.81
CA LEU A 65 -10.04 -2.52 -0.44
C LEU A 65 -10.54 -3.42 -1.57
N MET A 66 -10.48 -2.96 -2.82
CA MET A 66 -10.88 -3.77 -3.97
C MET A 66 -10.01 -5.03 -4.09
N MET A 67 -8.71 -4.91 -3.88
CA MET A 67 -7.80 -6.05 -3.88
C MET A 67 -8.16 -7.03 -2.76
N ARG A 68 -8.36 -6.53 -1.55
CA ARG A 68 -8.71 -7.37 -0.40
C ARG A 68 -10.00 -8.14 -0.64
N ASP A 69 -11.03 -7.48 -1.16
CA ASP A 69 -12.31 -8.12 -1.45
C ASP A 69 -12.16 -9.24 -2.48
N CYS A 70 -11.29 -9.05 -3.46
CA CYS A 70 -11.02 -10.03 -4.51
C CYS A 70 -10.19 -11.22 -4.00
N VAL A 71 -8.99 -10.96 -3.49
CA VAL A 71 -8.01 -12.02 -3.24
C VAL A 71 -8.08 -12.60 -1.83
N VAL A 72 -8.53 -11.85 -0.84
CA VAL A 72 -8.63 -12.31 0.54
C VAL A 72 -10.02 -12.86 0.84
N ASP A 73 -11.05 -12.10 0.52
CA ASP A 73 -12.41 -12.44 0.88
C ASP A 73 -13.13 -13.30 -0.19
N GLY A 74 -12.48 -13.51 -1.33
CA GLY A 74 -13.03 -14.35 -2.41
C GLY A 74 -14.24 -13.76 -3.09
N GLY A 75 -14.38 -12.45 -3.04
CA GLY A 75 -15.51 -11.74 -3.63
C GLY A 75 -15.34 -11.45 -5.11
N ASN A 76 -16.11 -10.47 -5.60
CA ASN A 76 -16.09 -10.09 -7.00
C ASN A 76 -14.86 -9.25 -7.32
N CYS A 77 -14.10 -9.72 -8.31
CA CYS A 77 -12.88 -9.04 -8.75
C CYS A 77 -13.11 -8.04 -9.88
N GLU A 78 -14.30 -8.02 -10.46
CA GLU A 78 -14.61 -7.24 -11.66
C GLU A 78 -14.35 -5.74 -11.47
N LEU A 79 -14.84 -5.18 -10.38
CA LEU A 79 -14.68 -3.76 -10.08
C LEU A 79 -13.20 -3.39 -10.00
N TRP A 80 -12.41 -4.22 -9.35
CA TRP A 80 -10.98 -3.99 -9.22
C TRP A 80 -10.27 -4.03 -10.57
N LEU A 81 -10.58 -5.03 -11.39
CA LEU A 81 -9.97 -5.16 -12.73
C LEU A 81 -10.33 -3.99 -13.63
N LEU A 82 -11.58 -3.50 -13.56
CA LEU A 82 -12.02 -2.33 -14.32
C LEU A 82 -11.30 -1.04 -13.89
N ASN A 83 -10.80 -1.01 -12.67
CA ASN A 83 -10.13 0.16 -12.12
C ASN A 83 -8.60 0.06 -12.12
N GLY A 84 -8.05 -0.83 -12.95
CA GLY A 84 -6.61 -0.94 -13.14
C GLY A 84 -5.92 -2.02 -12.32
N GLY A 85 -6.69 -2.95 -11.73
CA GLY A 85 -6.14 -4.00 -10.87
C GLY A 85 -5.42 -5.13 -11.59
N MET A 86 -5.54 -5.24 -12.91
CA MET A 86 -4.94 -6.35 -13.66
C MET A 86 -3.42 -6.42 -13.46
N THR A 87 -2.75 -5.28 -13.48
CA THR A 87 -1.29 -5.21 -13.29
C THR A 87 -0.89 -5.80 -11.95
N THR A 88 -1.60 -5.43 -10.89
CA THR A 88 -1.34 -5.93 -9.55
C THR A 88 -1.70 -7.41 -9.41
N LEU A 89 -2.82 -7.84 -10.00
CA LEU A 89 -3.27 -9.21 -9.94
C LEU A 89 -2.27 -10.17 -10.59
N LEU A 90 -1.71 -9.79 -11.74
CA LEU A 90 -0.69 -10.61 -12.42
C LEU A 90 0.58 -10.75 -11.57
N GLU A 91 1.01 -9.67 -10.92
CA GLU A 91 2.14 -9.73 -10.00
C GLU A 91 1.81 -10.61 -8.78
N TYR A 92 0.60 -10.49 -8.27
CA TYR A 92 0.14 -11.29 -7.13
C TYR A 92 0.20 -12.80 -7.43
N PHE A 93 -0.24 -13.23 -8.59
CA PHE A 93 -0.21 -14.65 -8.97
C PHE A 93 1.20 -15.22 -9.10
N ASN A 94 2.20 -14.37 -9.25
CA ASN A 94 3.59 -14.80 -9.33
C ASN A 94 4.27 -14.91 -7.96
N LEU A 95 3.55 -14.60 -6.88
CA LEU A 95 4.12 -14.66 -5.54
C LEU A 95 4.18 -16.10 -5.01
N PRO A 96 5.22 -16.44 -4.22
CA PRO A 96 5.21 -17.66 -3.44
C PRO A 96 4.06 -17.65 -2.43
N THR A 97 3.57 -18.83 -2.05
CA THR A 97 2.45 -18.98 -1.11
C THR A 97 2.70 -18.24 0.21
N GLU A 98 3.91 -18.34 0.74
CA GLU A 98 4.28 -17.66 1.99
C GLU A 98 4.11 -16.14 1.89
N SER A 99 4.52 -15.58 0.75
CA SER A 99 4.37 -14.15 0.49
C SER A 99 2.91 -13.75 0.36
N MET A 100 2.08 -14.59 -0.29
CA MET A 100 0.64 -14.34 -0.38
C MET A 100 -0.01 -14.29 0.99
N LEU A 101 0.37 -15.20 1.91
CA LEU A 101 -0.18 -15.24 3.26
C LEU A 101 0.19 -13.99 4.06
N LEU A 102 1.43 -13.54 3.95
CA LEU A 102 1.88 -12.30 4.58
C LEU A 102 1.09 -11.10 4.07
N LEU A 103 0.88 -11.06 2.76
CA LEU A 103 0.14 -9.98 2.12
C LEU A 103 -1.33 -9.97 2.57
N TRP A 104 -1.97 -11.15 2.68
CA TRP A 104 -3.34 -11.26 3.16
C TRP A 104 -3.49 -10.69 4.56
N GLN A 105 -2.57 -11.05 5.46
CA GLN A 105 -2.58 -10.55 6.83
C GLN A 105 -2.41 -9.04 6.87
N TYR A 106 -1.51 -8.53 6.05
CA TYR A 106 -1.27 -7.09 5.96
C TYR A 106 -2.52 -6.35 5.50
N LEU A 107 -3.15 -6.82 4.40
CA LEU A 107 -4.35 -6.21 3.87
C LEU A 107 -5.53 -6.25 4.85
N LYS A 108 -5.69 -7.38 5.58
CA LYS A 108 -6.75 -7.51 6.57
C LYS A 108 -6.63 -6.52 7.72
N ASN A 109 -5.41 -6.14 8.06
CA ASN A 109 -5.13 -5.32 9.23
C ASN A 109 -4.87 -3.84 8.90
N LEU A 110 -5.07 -3.44 7.64
CA LEU A 110 -4.89 -2.03 7.27
C LEU A 110 -5.93 -1.15 7.97
N PRO A 111 -5.49 -0.10 8.67
CA PRO A 111 -6.42 0.83 9.30
C PRO A 111 -7.14 1.69 8.27
N VAL A 112 -8.38 2.06 8.57
CA VAL A 112 -9.16 2.93 7.70
C VAL A 112 -8.90 4.40 8.01
N GLN A 113 -8.42 4.69 9.22
CA GLN A 113 -8.10 6.05 9.64
C GLN A 113 -7.05 6.03 10.74
N VAL A 114 -6.33 7.14 10.86
CA VAL A 114 -5.37 7.37 11.93
C VAL A 114 -5.59 8.77 12.46
N GLU A 115 -5.61 8.89 13.79
CA GLU A 115 -5.67 10.19 14.45
C GLU A 115 -4.27 10.72 14.65
N LEU A 116 -3.99 11.91 14.12
CA LEU A 116 -2.70 12.56 14.23
C LEU A 116 -2.79 13.76 15.16
N ARG A 117 -1.83 13.90 16.07
CA ARG A 117 -1.69 15.08 16.90
C ARG A 117 -0.41 15.80 16.49
N VAL A 118 -0.57 17.06 16.06
CA VAL A 118 0.52 17.87 15.58
C VAL A 118 0.63 19.13 16.45
N GLY A 119 1.84 19.57 16.70
CA GLY A 119 2.09 20.76 17.48
C GLY A 119 1.88 20.61 18.97
N GLY A 120 1.92 19.40 19.48
CA GLY A 120 1.80 19.13 20.91
C GLY A 120 0.40 19.24 21.49
N THR A 121 -0.59 19.25 20.61
CA THR A 121 -2.00 19.31 21.03
C THR A 121 -2.67 17.95 20.97
#